data_099b7b28679ae55e1146d888bd61b1ff
#
_entry.id   099b7b28679ae55e1146d888bd61b1ff
#
_cell.length_a   1.000
_cell.length_b   1.000
_cell.length_c   1.000
_cell.angle_alpha   90.00
_cell.angle_beta   90.00
_cell.angle_gamma   90.00
#
_symmetry.space_group_name_H-M   'P 1'
#
loop_
_entity.id
_entity.type
_entity.pdbx_description
1 polymer ?
#
loop_
_entity_poly.entity_id
_entity_poly.type
_entity_poly.pdbx_seq_one_letter_code
_entity_poly.pdbx_strand_id
1 'polypeptide(L)' 'MEKRYNLSKAAKELGLTRQGLYYWIKKGWVTPKRDFKNHPVFTESDLKKIKKWKEKLIEG' A
#
# COMPACT_ATOMS: atom_id res chain seq x y z
N MET A 1 2.97 16.35 10.08
CA MET A 1 3.15 15.81 8.72
C MET A 1 3.03 14.30 8.75
N GLU A 2 2.31 13.76 7.81
CA GLU A 2 2.20 12.31 7.71
C GLU A 2 3.51 11.71 7.22
N LYS A 3 3.84 10.55 7.75
CA LYS A 3 4.99 9.80 7.27
C LYS A 3 4.71 9.26 5.88
N ARG A 4 5.75 9.23 5.07
CA ARG A 4 5.67 8.66 3.74
C ARG A 4 6.39 7.33 3.71
N TYR A 5 5.78 6.38 3.02
CA TYR A 5 6.32 5.03 2.91
C TYR A 5 6.53 4.70 1.44
N ASN A 6 7.68 4.13 1.11
CA ASN A 6 7.88 3.62 -0.24
C ASN A 6 7.21 2.25 -0.36
N LEU A 7 7.28 1.66 -1.54
CA LEU A 7 6.64 0.37 -1.79
C LEU A 7 7.12 -0.72 -0.83
N SER A 8 8.42 -0.81 -0.62
CA SER A 8 9.00 -1.83 0.26
C SER A 8 8.56 -1.66 1.71
N LYS A 9 8.61 -0.44 2.21
CA LYS A 9 8.20 -0.16 3.59
C LYS A 9 6.71 -0.36 3.78
N ALA A 10 5.91 0.07 2.81
CA ALA A 10 4.47 -0.10 2.89
C ALA A 10 4.10 -1.59 2.92
N ALA A 11 4.72 -2.39 2.07
CA ALA A 11 4.48 -3.83 2.05
C ALA A 11 4.84 -4.45 3.40
N LYS A 12 5.95 -4.06 3.98
CA LYS A 12 6.39 -4.56 5.27
C LYS A 12 5.39 -4.21 6.37
N GLU A 13 4.90 -2.99 6.38
CA GLU A 13 3.91 -2.54 7.36
C GLU A 13 2.60 -3.30 7.23
N LEU A 14 2.25 -3.69 6.01
CA LEU A 14 1.01 -4.41 5.75
C LEU A 14 1.17 -5.92 5.91
N GLY A 15 2.38 -6.40 6.18
CA GLY A 15 2.63 -7.82 6.29
C GLY A 15 2.60 -8.54 4.95
N LEU A 16 2.88 -7.82 3.88
CA LEU A 16 2.89 -8.36 2.53
C LEU A 16 4.30 -8.37 1.97
N THR A 17 4.50 -9.16 0.91
CA THR A 17 5.72 -9.06 0.14
C THR A 17 5.62 -7.85 -0.79
N ARG A 18 6.76 -7.34 -1.22
CA ARG A 18 6.81 -6.25 -2.16
C ARG A 18 6.05 -6.60 -3.45
N GLN A 19 6.23 -7.81 -3.93
CA GLN A 19 5.53 -8.29 -5.13
C GLN A 19 4.02 -8.34 -4.92
N GLY A 20 3.58 -8.80 -3.75
CA GLY A 20 2.16 -8.89 -3.44
C GLY A 20 1.50 -7.52 -3.46
N LEU A 21 2.13 -6.53 -2.83
CA LEU A 21 1.61 -5.17 -2.85
C LEU A 21 1.63 -4.58 -4.25
N TYR A 22 2.69 -4.81 -5.00
CA TYR A 22 2.78 -4.36 -6.38
C TYR A 22 1.66 -4.96 -7.24
N TYR A 23 1.36 -6.23 -7.02
CA TYR A 23 0.27 -6.91 -7.72
C TYR A 23 -1.07 -6.20 -7.45
N TRP A 24 -1.32 -5.84 -6.20
CA TRP A 24 -2.55 -5.13 -5.84
C TRP A 24 -2.65 -3.78 -6.54
N ILE A 25 -1.52 -3.08 -6.66
CA ILE A 25 -1.45 -1.81 -7.38
C ILE A 25 -1.77 -2.04 -8.86
N LYS A 26 -1.20 -3.08 -9.43
CA LYS A 26 -1.38 -3.42 -10.83
C LYS A 26 -2.82 -3.77 -11.16
N LYS A 27 -3.51 -4.44 -10.22
CA LYS A 27 -4.91 -4.79 -10.37
C LYS A 27 -5.85 -3.58 -10.17
N GLY A 28 -5.32 -2.50 -9.67
CA GLY A 28 -6.12 -1.31 -9.41
C GLY A 28 -6.85 -1.36 -8.07
N TRP A 29 -6.55 -2.34 -7.23
CA TRP A 29 -7.15 -2.43 -5.90
C TRP A 29 -6.57 -1.41 -4.94
N VAL A 30 -5.33 -1.02 -5.17
CA VAL A 30 -4.63 -0.03 -4.37
C VAL A 30 -4.09 1.03 -5.33
N THR A 31 -4.40 2.29 -5.05
CA THR A 31 -3.96 3.39 -5.90
C THR A 31 -3.08 4.34 -5.07
N PRO A 32 -1.78 4.09 -5.02
CA PRO A 32 -0.87 4.95 -4.27
C PRO A 32 -0.67 6.29 -4.98
N LYS A 33 -0.32 7.28 -4.20
CA LYS A 33 0.10 8.56 -4.76
C LYS A 33 1.49 8.38 -5.36
N ARG A 34 1.85 9.23 -6.28
CA ARG A 34 3.16 9.17 -6.90
C ARG A 34 3.92 10.47 -6.64
N ASP A 35 5.23 10.35 -6.45
CA ASP A 35 6.06 11.51 -6.26
C ASP A 35 6.50 12.06 -7.63
N PHE A 36 7.35 13.08 -7.61
CA PHE A 36 7.79 13.71 -8.86
C PHE A 36 8.61 12.77 -9.75
N LYS A 37 9.14 11.69 -9.20
CA LYS A 37 9.86 10.66 -9.97
C LYS A 37 8.94 9.52 -10.38
N ASN A 38 7.65 9.68 -10.17
CA ASN A 38 6.64 8.67 -10.49
C ASN A 38 6.78 7.37 -9.70
N HIS A 39 7.37 7.46 -8.52
CA HIS A 39 7.46 6.31 -7.62
C HIS A 39 6.23 6.24 -6.71
N PRO A 40 5.71 5.06 -6.41
CA PRO A 40 4.55 4.96 -5.52
C PRO A 40 4.92 5.38 -4.10
N VAL A 41 4.06 6.20 -3.52
CA VAL A 41 4.25 6.72 -2.17
C VAL A 41 2.96 6.49 -1.37
N PHE A 42 3.11 6.00 -0.16
CA PHE A 42 1.97 5.72 0.71
C PHE A 42 2.06 6.61 1.94
N THR A 43 0.90 7.03 2.44
CA THR A 43 0.82 7.75 3.72
C THR A 43 0.28 6.80 4.78
N GLU A 44 0.32 7.23 6.05
CA GLU A 44 -0.26 6.43 7.12
C GLU A 44 -1.74 6.18 6.89
N SER A 45 -2.45 7.19 6.40
CA SER A 45 -3.87 7.05 6.07
C SER A 45 -4.10 5.99 5.02
N ASP A 46 -3.26 5.98 3.99
CA ASP A 46 -3.36 4.98 2.94
C ASP A 46 -3.14 3.58 3.50
N LEU A 47 -2.14 3.43 4.36
CA LEU A 47 -1.84 2.13 4.96
C LEU A 47 -2.99 1.64 5.83
N LYS A 48 -3.62 2.53 6.59
CA LYS A 48 -4.78 2.17 7.41
C LYS A 48 -5.94 1.67 6.57
N LYS A 49 -6.22 2.34 5.45
CA LYS A 49 -7.28 1.93 4.54
C LYS A 49 -6.99 0.57 3.92
N ILE A 50 -5.77 0.36 3.48
CA ILE A 50 -5.36 -0.90 2.88
C ILE A 50 -5.44 -2.03 3.91
N LYS A 51 -5.02 -1.74 5.13
CA LYS A 51 -5.05 -2.72 6.21
C LYS A 51 -6.47 -3.20 6.51
N LYS A 52 -7.41 -2.26 6.58
CA LYS A 52 -8.83 -2.59 6.77
C LYS A 52 -9.36 -3.45 5.63
N TRP A 53 -9.03 -3.08 4.42
CA TRP A 53 -9.46 -3.82 3.24
C TRP A 53 -8.88 -5.23 3.24
N LYS A 54 -7.62 -5.36 3.61
CA LYS A 54 -6.95 -6.66 3.71
C LYS A 54 -7.63 -7.56 4.75
N GLU A 55 -8.00 -7.00 5.88
CA GLU A 55 -8.70 -7.76 6.92
C GLU A 55 -10.03 -8.30 6.42
N LYS A 56 -10.77 -7.50 5.67
CA LYS A 56 -12.03 -7.94 5.07
C LYS A 56 -11.83 -9.09 4.09
N LEU A 57 -10.76 -9.05 3.31
CA LEU A 57 -10.45 -10.13 2.37
C LEU A 57 -10.20 -11.45 3.09
N ILE A 58 -9.49 -11.39 4.22
CA ILE A 58 -9.16 -12.58 4.98
C ILE A 58 -10.39 -13.17 5.67
N GLU A 59 -11.28 -12.32 6.14
CA GLU A 59 -12.49 -12.76 6.81
C GLU A 59 -13.58 -13.23 5.84
N GLY A 60 -13.50 -12.72 4.63
CA GLY A 60 -14.46 -13.05 3.60
C GLY A 60 -14.34 -14.43 3.13
#